data_2e0fb61fa7f20b9ae2529a75cf003f99
#
_entry.id   2e0fb61fa7f20b9ae2529a75cf003f99
#
_cell.length_a   1.000
_cell.length_b   1.000
_cell.length_c   1.000
_cell.angle_alpha   90.00
_cell.angle_beta   90.00
_cell.angle_gamma   90.00
#
_symmetry.space_group_name_H-M   'P 1'
#
loop_
_entity.id
_entity.type
_entity.pdbx_description
1 polymer ?
#
loop_
_entity_poly.entity_id
_entity_poly.type
_entity_poly.pdbx_seq_one_letter_code
_entity_poly.pdbx_strand_id
1 'polypeptide(L)'
;VAEGDKTGKNVFELASYVEKNMPHYEVKVSVLGHMQRGGKPSCFDRVLASRMGVFAVETLLLGKSNLMVGIDHDKLILSPLKTAVKSKSEINKDLIRISDILST
;
A
#
# COMPACT_ATOMS: atom_id res chain seq x y z
N VAL A 1 -8.37 -14.25 10.21
CA VAL A 1 -7.71 -13.96 11.51
C VAL A 1 -7.14 -12.55 11.41
N ALA A 2 -7.51 -11.68 12.35
CA ALA A 2 -7.02 -10.31 12.39
C ALA A 2 -5.58 -10.26 12.96
N GLU A 3 -4.78 -9.30 12.50
CA GLU A 3 -3.48 -9.01 13.10
C GLU A 3 -3.69 -8.56 14.56
N GLY A 4 -3.00 -9.21 15.49
CA GLY A 4 -3.17 -8.94 16.92
C GLY A 4 -4.31 -9.72 17.62
N ASP A 5 -4.85 -10.71 16.98
CA ASP A 5 -5.80 -11.61 17.62
C ASP A 5 -5.18 -12.27 18.87
N LYS A 6 -5.85 -12.06 20.01
CA LYS A 6 -5.38 -12.53 21.33
C LYS A 6 -5.54 -14.03 21.55
N THR A 7 -6.10 -14.77 20.60
CA THR A 7 -6.26 -16.23 20.70
C THR A 7 -4.94 -16.99 20.64
N GLY A 8 -3.83 -16.32 20.31
CA GLY A 8 -2.48 -16.87 20.29
C GLY A 8 -2.21 -17.87 19.16
N LYS A 9 -3.20 -18.16 18.33
CA LYS A 9 -3.05 -19.06 17.18
C LYS A 9 -2.78 -18.25 15.93
N ASN A 10 -1.68 -18.56 15.25
CA ASN A 10 -1.43 -17.98 13.95
C ASN A 10 -2.34 -18.64 12.88
N VAL A 11 -2.45 -18.03 11.71
CA VAL A 11 -3.32 -18.51 10.63
C VAL A 11 -2.97 -19.93 10.16
N PHE A 12 -1.71 -20.34 10.23
CA PHE A 12 -1.24 -21.67 9.80
C PHE A 12 -1.63 -22.74 10.83
N GLU A 13 -1.57 -22.45 12.13
CA GLU A 13 -2.05 -23.33 13.18
C GLU A 13 -3.56 -23.55 13.10
N LEU A 14 -4.30 -22.48 12.78
CA LEU A 14 -5.73 -22.55 12.56
C LEU A 14 -6.07 -23.40 11.32
N ALA A 15 -5.33 -23.24 10.22
CA ALA A 15 -5.48 -24.07 9.03
C ALA A 15 -5.26 -25.56 9.33
N SER A 16 -4.18 -25.88 10.03
CA SER A 16 -3.89 -27.27 10.46
C SER A 16 -4.96 -27.85 11.37
N TYR A 17 -5.52 -27.03 12.26
CA TYR A 17 -6.63 -27.44 13.11
C TYR A 17 -7.87 -27.80 12.30
N VAL A 18 -8.22 -26.97 11.30
CA VAL A 18 -9.37 -27.21 10.42
C VAL A 18 -9.17 -28.47 9.58
N GLU A 19 -7.98 -28.67 8.98
CA GLU A 19 -7.66 -29.87 8.21
C GLU A 19 -7.79 -31.16 9.02
N LYS A 20 -7.34 -31.14 10.28
CA LYS A 20 -7.46 -32.31 11.18
C LYS A 20 -8.89 -32.65 11.56
N ASN A 21 -9.71 -31.63 11.81
CA ASN A 21 -11.07 -31.83 12.31
C ASN A 21 -12.12 -31.93 11.20
N MET A 22 -11.79 -31.46 9.98
CA MET A 22 -12.69 -31.44 8.82
C MET A 22 -11.97 -31.94 7.57
N PRO A 23 -11.64 -33.25 7.49
CA PRO A 23 -10.82 -33.81 6.40
C PRO A 23 -11.48 -33.76 5.01
N HIS A 24 -12.75 -33.40 4.93
CA HIS A 24 -13.48 -33.23 3.66
C HIS A 24 -13.30 -31.86 3.02
N TYR A 25 -12.65 -30.91 3.70
CA TYR A 25 -12.42 -29.56 3.18
C TYR A 25 -10.94 -29.35 2.87
N GLU A 26 -10.68 -28.80 1.68
CA GLU A 26 -9.36 -28.29 1.31
C GLU A 26 -9.16 -26.90 1.93
N VAL A 27 -8.12 -26.72 2.73
CA VAL A 27 -7.82 -25.46 3.40
C VAL A 27 -6.71 -24.73 2.66
N LYS A 28 -6.98 -23.48 2.24
CA LYS A 28 -6.00 -22.59 1.63
C LYS A 28 -5.81 -21.35 2.48
N VAL A 29 -4.56 -21.02 2.78
CA VAL A 29 -4.21 -19.84 3.57
C VAL A 29 -3.83 -18.68 2.63
N SER A 30 -4.48 -17.54 2.82
CA SER A 30 -4.13 -16.28 2.15
C SER A 30 -3.84 -15.21 3.19
N VAL A 31 -2.66 -14.58 3.08
CA VAL A 31 -2.25 -13.48 3.95
C VAL A 31 -2.56 -12.16 3.26
N LEU A 32 -3.73 -11.60 3.54
CA LEU A 32 -4.23 -10.40 2.86
C LEU A 32 -3.38 -9.15 3.11
N GLY A 33 -2.68 -9.06 4.25
CA GLY A 33 -1.81 -7.94 4.57
C GLY A 33 -0.70 -7.72 3.55
N HIS A 34 -0.11 -8.79 3.00
CA HIS A 34 0.89 -8.69 1.93
C HIS A 34 0.31 -8.14 0.63
N MET A 35 -0.90 -8.55 0.27
CA MET A 35 -1.60 -8.05 -0.92
C MET A 35 -1.98 -6.58 -0.76
N GLN A 36 -2.45 -6.17 0.41
CA GLN A 36 -2.82 -4.79 0.71
C GLN A 36 -1.62 -3.83 0.70
N ARG A 37 -0.42 -4.32 1.01
CA ARG A 37 0.83 -3.55 0.93
C ARG A 37 1.38 -3.41 -0.49
N GLY A 38 0.76 -4.04 -1.48
CA GLY A 38 1.15 -3.95 -2.89
C GLY A 38 2.24 -4.93 -3.34
N GLY A 39 2.69 -5.84 -2.47
CA GLY A 39 3.71 -6.85 -2.80
C GLY A 39 5.13 -6.27 -2.96
N LYS A 40 5.94 -6.88 -3.84
CA LYS A 40 7.31 -6.44 -4.09
C LYS A 40 7.32 -5.18 -4.97
N PRO A 41 8.16 -4.16 -4.66
CA PRO A 41 8.27 -2.97 -5.47
C PRO A 41 8.81 -3.29 -6.88
N SER A 42 8.24 -2.62 -7.87
CA SER A 42 8.75 -2.65 -9.25
C SER A 42 10.02 -1.82 -9.41
N CYS A 43 10.68 -1.92 -10.58
CA CYS A 43 11.81 -1.03 -10.91
C CYS A 43 11.36 0.44 -10.89
N PHE A 44 10.18 0.73 -11.42
CA PHE A 44 9.61 2.08 -11.39
C PHE A 44 9.45 2.62 -9.96
N ASP A 45 8.92 1.81 -9.05
CA ASP A 45 8.74 2.20 -7.64
C ASP A 45 10.09 2.55 -6.98
N ARG A 46 11.13 1.75 -7.25
CA ARG A 46 12.47 1.96 -6.69
C ARG A 46 13.12 3.24 -7.21
N VAL A 47 13.03 3.48 -8.51
CA VAL A 47 13.58 4.70 -9.14
C VAL A 47 12.84 5.92 -8.63
N LEU A 48 11.51 5.87 -8.57
CA LEU A 48 10.69 6.97 -8.06
C LEU A 48 11.03 7.28 -6.59
N ALA A 49 11.10 6.27 -5.74
CA ALA A 49 11.47 6.45 -4.34
C ALA A 49 12.86 7.07 -4.17
N SER A 50 13.83 6.64 -4.98
CA SER A 50 15.19 7.20 -4.95
C SER A 50 15.21 8.67 -5.39
N ARG A 51 14.51 9.02 -6.47
CA ARG A 51 14.36 10.41 -6.94
C ARG A 51 13.73 11.31 -5.86
N MET A 52 12.64 10.85 -5.27
CA MET A 52 11.93 11.59 -4.22
C MET A 52 12.80 11.75 -2.96
N GLY A 53 13.54 10.70 -2.57
CA GLY A 53 14.43 10.75 -1.42
C GLY A 53 15.58 11.75 -1.59
N VAL A 54 16.27 11.73 -2.72
CA VAL A 54 17.33 12.70 -3.04
C VAL A 54 16.77 14.12 -3.03
N PHE A 55 15.66 14.36 -3.69
CA PHE A 55 15.03 15.68 -3.77
C PHE A 55 14.58 16.19 -2.39
N ALA A 56 14.10 15.31 -1.51
CA ALA A 56 13.74 15.66 -0.14
C ALA A 56 14.97 16.12 0.65
N VAL A 57 16.09 15.41 0.56
CA VAL A 57 17.34 15.78 1.24
C VAL A 57 17.89 17.11 0.71
N GLU A 58 17.95 17.30 -0.60
CA GLU A 58 18.38 18.56 -1.22
C GLU A 58 17.51 19.74 -0.76
N THR A 59 16.19 19.54 -0.72
CA THR A 59 15.24 20.54 -0.25
C THR A 59 15.49 20.90 1.23
N LEU A 60 15.77 19.91 2.05
CA LEU A 60 16.09 20.12 3.48
C LEU A 60 17.42 20.87 3.64
N LEU A 61 18.44 20.53 2.86
CA LEU A 61 19.74 21.23 2.88
C LEU A 61 19.62 22.70 2.45
N LEU A 62 18.64 23.05 1.63
CA LEU A 62 18.31 24.44 1.29
C LEU A 62 17.54 25.17 2.40
N GLY A 63 17.35 24.55 3.56
CA GLY A 63 16.65 25.14 4.71
C GLY A 63 15.13 25.19 4.59
N LYS A 64 14.55 24.51 3.60
CA LYS A 64 13.09 24.43 3.44
C LYS A 64 12.50 23.35 4.33
N SER A 65 11.37 23.63 4.95
CA SER A 65 10.67 22.71 5.86
C SER A 65 9.15 22.79 5.67
N ASN A 66 8.41 21.87 6.31
CA ASN A 66 6.95 21.79 6.25
C ASN A 66 6.40 21.58 4.83
N LEU A 67 7.16 20.90 3.99
CA LEU A 67 6.82 20.59 2.60
C LEU A 67 6.71 19.09 2.39
N MET A 68 5.81 18.70 1.52
CA MET A 68 5.68 17.34 1.02
C MET A 68 6.33 17.26 -0.36
N VAL A 69 7.18 16.28 -0.57
CA VAL A 69 7.68 15.93 -1.91
C VAL A 69 6.62 15.11 -2.63
N GLY A 70 6.30 15.48 -3.84
CA GLY A 70 5.38 14.76 -4.70
C GLY A 70 5.90 14.66 -6.13
N ILE A 71 5.14 14.01 -6.98
CA ILE A 71 5.38 13.93 -8.41
C ILE A 71 4.13 14.38 -9.16
N ASP A 72 4.32 15.22 -10.17
CA ASP A 72 3.27 15.63 -11.08
C ASP A 72 3.83 15.64 -12.51
N HIS A 73 3.17 14.91 -13.43
CA HIS A 73 3.61 14.74 -14.82
C HIS A 73 5.12 14.44 -14.95
N ASP A 74 5.60 13.44 -14.17
CA ASP A 74 7.01 13.01 -14.09
C ASP A 74 8.00 14.06 -13.55
N LYS A 75 7.51 15.19 -13.03
CA LYS A 75 8.32 16.21 -12.37
C LYS A 75 8.15 16.14 -10.85
N LEU A 76 9.26 16.25 -10.14
CA LEU A 76 9.23 16.38 -8.67
C LEU A 76 8.74 17.77 -8.29
N ILE A 77 7.79 17.81 -7.39
CA ILE A 77 7.17 19.03 -6.88
C ILE A 77 7.22 19.10 -5.36
N LEU A 78 7.13 20.32 -4.85
CA LEU A 78 6.99 20.59 -3.42
C LEU A 78 5.59 21.18 -3.16
N SER A 79 4.89 20.60 -2.19
CA SER A 79 3.58 21.08 -1.77
C SER A 79 3.60 21.38 -0.26
N PRO A 80 3.02 22.49 0.18
CA PRO A 80 2.89 22.76 1.62
C PRO A 80 2.09 21.66 2.32
N LEU A 81 2.56 21.16 3.45
CA LEU A 81 1.87 20.12 4.22
C LEU A 81 0.44 20.53 4.59
N LYS A 82 0.21 21.79 4.89
CA LYS A 82 -1.14 22.33 5.19
C LYS A 82 -2.12 22.12 4.02
N THR A 83 -1.65 22.26 2.79
CA THR A 83 -2.46 22.05 1.58
C THR A 83 -2.67 20.57 1.34
N ALA A 84 -1.63 19.76 1.48
CA ALA A 84 -1.68 18.31 1.29
C ALA A 84 -2.67 17.61 2.23
N VAL A 85 -2.74 18.05 3.50
CA VAL A 85 -3.67 17.49 4.49
C VAL A 85 -5.12 17.90 4.24
N LYS A 86 -5.34 19.09 3.69
CA LYS A 86 -6.71 19.61 3.42
C LYS A 86 -7.32 19.07 2.14
N SER A 87 -6.50 18.71 1.14
CA SER A 87 -6.99 18.16 -0.11
C SER A 87 -7.45 16.72 0.11
N LYS A 88 -8.75 16.46 -0.12
CA LYS A 88 -9.26 15.10 -0.21
C LYS A 88 -8.94 14.56 -1.60
N SER A 89 -8.26 13.42 -1.66
CA SER A 89 -8.11 12.69 -2.91
C SER A 89 -9.48 12.14 -3.32
N GLU A 90 -9.94 12.53 -4.48
CA GLU A 90 -11.15 11.93 -5.07
C GLU A 90 -10.77 10.59 -5.71
N ILE A 91 -11.63 9.59 -5.50
CA ILE A 91 -11.48 8.29 -6.14
C ILE A 91 -11.77 8.47 -7.64
N ASN A 92 -10.87 7.96 -8.47
CA ASN A 92 -11.07 7.97 -9.92
C ASN A 92 -12.19 7.00 -10.30
N LYS A 93 -13.40 7.56 -10.52
CA LYS A 93 -14.61 6.80 -10.86
C LYS A 93 -14.50 6.05 -12.18
N ASP A 94 -13.67 6.54 -13.11
CA ASP A 94 -13.47 5.87 -14.40
C ASP A 94 -12.67 4.57 -14.24
N LEU A 95 -11.65 4.56 -13.37
CA LEU A 95 -10.92 3.34 -13.05
C LEU A 95 -11.80 2.29 -12.35
N ILE A 96 -12.73 2.72 -11.49
CA ILE A 96 -13.70 1.80 -10.88
C ILE A 96 -14.59 1.19 -11.95
N ARG A 97 -15.16 2.03 -12.83
CA ARG A 97 -15.99 1.56 -13.95
C ARG A 97 -15.26 0.55 -14.85
N ILE A 98 -13.99 0.82 -15.18
CA ILE A 98 -13.17 -0.11 -15.99
C ILE A 98 -12.95 -1.42 -15.23
N SER A 99 -12.65 -1.37 -13.94
CA SER A 99 -12.49 -2.55 -13.11
C SER A 99 -13.75 -3.40 -13.08
N ASP A 100 -14.92 -2.78 -12.94
CA ASP A 100 -16.21 -3.49 -12.95
C ASP A 100 -16.47 -4.19 -14.29
N ILE A 101 -16.14 -3.55 -15.41
CA ILE A 101 -16.27 -4.14 -16.76
C ILE A 101 -15.34 -5.34 -16.93
N LEU A 102 -14.10 -5.26 -16.43
CA LEU A 102 -13.10 -6.32 -16.59
C LEU A 102 -13.30 -7.48 -15.62
N SER A 103 -14.05 -7.29 -14.54
CA SER A 103 -14.33 -8.32 -13.53
C SER A 103 -15.54 -9.19 -13.85
N THR A 104 -16.27 -8.89 -14.89
CA THR A 104 -17.37 -9.70 -15.44
C THR A 104 -16.86 -10.66 -16.49
#